data_d280acc24b07848a9b33ffa67c9c629b
#
_entry.id   d280acc24b07848a9b33ffa67c9c629b
#
_cell.length_a   1.000
_cell.length_b   1.000
_cell.length_c   1.000
_cell.angle_alpha   90.00
_cell.angle_beta   90.00
_cell.angle_gamma   90.00
#
_symmetry.space_group_name_H-M   'P 1'
#
loop_
_entity.id
_entity.type
_entity.pdbx_description
1 polymer ?
#
loop_
_entity_poly.entity_id
_entity_poly.type
_entity_poly.pdbx_seq_one_letter_code
_entity_poly.pdbx_strand_id
1 'polypeptide(L)'
;RPEETPLHPGDNRVGAWHIRLSDTPAPDALAVRPGAWSVRPWRREDGLTLPGSRGRRSLKRLLAERGVPPEQRDAVPVFCLAGQAAAVPGVGVDASAVPEQPGNTIYIQLF
;
A
#
# COMPACT_ATOMS: atom_id res chain seq x y z
N ARG A 1 -2.36 -14.05 15.11
CA ARG A 1 -1.44 -13.09 14.56
C ARG A 1 -1.84 -12.65 13.17
N PRO A 2 -1.92 -11.34 12.91
CA PRO A 2 -2.30 -10.85 11.58
C PRO A 2 -1.26 -11.29 10.57
N GLU A 3 -1.75 -11.87 9.51
CA GLU A 3 -0.88 -12.42 8.50
C GLU A 3 -0.97 -11.60 7.23
N GLU A 4 0.06 -11.72 6.43
CA GLU A 4 0.08 -11.15 5.12
C GLU A 4 -0.79 -12.00 4.20
N THR A 5 -1.78 -11.37 3.57
CA THR A 5 -2.75 -12.07 2.73
C THR A 5 -2.47 -11.76 1.27
N PRO A 6 -2.22 -12.75 0.42
CA PRO A 6 -2.04 -12.50 -1.01
C PRO A 6 -3.29 -11.91 -1.63
N LEU A 7 -3.10 -10.97 -2.55
CA LEU A 7 -4.17 -10.34 -3.31
C LEU A 7 -4.21 -10.89 -4.72
N HIS A 8 -5.42 -10.94 -5.28
CA HIS A 8 -5.61 -11.38 -6.66
C HIS A 8 -6.35 -10.29 -7.45
N PRO A 9 -6.34 -10.36 -8.79
CA PRO A 9 -7.09 -9.40 -9.60
C PRO A 9 -8.56 -9.38 -9.23
N GLY A 10 -9.15 -8.19 -9.25
CA GLY A 10 -10.55 -8.00 -8.88
C GLY A 10 -10.70 -7.68 -7.42
N ASP A 11 -11.82 -8.08 -6.86
CA ASP A 11 -12.17 -7.74 -5.49
C ASP A 11 -11.61 -8.74 -4.50
N ASN A 12 -11.08 -8.22 -3.41
CA ASN A 12 -10.52 -8.99 -2.31
C ASN A 12 -11.16 -8.52 -1.00
N ARG A 13 -11.60 -9.46 -0.18
CA ARG A 13 -12.08 -9.18 1.17
C ARG A 13 -11.08 -9.74 2.17
N VAL A 14 -10.46 -8.86 2.94
CA VAL A 14 -9.47 -9.25 3.93
C VAL A 14 -9.84 -8.55 5.24
N GLY A 15 -10.43 -9.30 6.15
CA GLY A 15 -10.97 -8.70 7.37
C GLY A 15 -11.99 -7.63 7.04
N ALA A 16 -11.80 -6.43 7.55
CA ALA A 16 -12.69 -5.30 7.30
C ALA A 16 -12.34 -4.56 5.99
N TRP A 17 -11.28 -4.94 5.32
CA TRP A 17 -10.86 -4.25 4.10
C TRP A 17 -11.52 -4.83 2.87
N HIS A 18 -12.01 -3.95 2.00
CA HIS A 18 -12.44 -4.30 0.66
C HIS A 18 -11.46 -3.65 -0.31
N ILE A 19 -10.71 -4.46 -1.02
CA ILE A 19 -9.58 -4.03 -1.84
C ILE A 19 -9.80 -4.52 -3.27
N ARG A 20 -9.66 -3.61 -4.22
CA ARG A 20 -9.76 -3.98 -5.64
C ARG A 20 -8.43 -3.75 -6.34
N LEU A 21 -7.97 -4.78 -7.04
CA LEU A 21 -6.82 -4.68 -7.93
C LEU A 21 -7.33 -4.70 -9.37
N SER A 22 -6.95 -3.70 -10.15
CA SER A 22 -7.45 -3.54 -11.51
C SER A 22 -6.38 -2.89 -12.38
N ASP A 23 -6.45 -3.11 -13.68
CA ASP A 23 -5.61 -2.38 -14.63
C ASP A 23 -6.29 -1.11 -15.14
N THR A 24 -7.45 -0.77 -14.58
CA THR A 24 -8.20 0.42 -14.95
C THR A 24 -7.99 1.53 -13.91
N PRO A 25 -7.62 2.74 -14.32
CA PRO A 25 -7.49 3.85 -13.39
C PRO A 25 -8.78 4.12 -12.64
N ALA A 26 -8.66 4.49 -11.37
CA ALA A 26 -9.80 4.82 -10.53
C ALA A 26 -9.43 5.96 -9.58
N PRO A 27 -10.40 6.76 -9.14
CA PRO A 27 -10.14 7.83 -8.18
C PRO A 27 -9.53 7.26 -6.89
N ASP A 28 -8.55 7.96 -6.35
CA ASP A 28 -7.89 7.61 -5.08
C ASP A 28 -7.20 6.26 -5.09
N ALA A 29 -7.04 5.63 -6.25
CA ALA A 29 -6.30 4.38 -6.33
C ALA A 29 -4.80 4.63 -6.29
N LEU A 30 -4.08 3.67 -5.71
CA LEU A 30 -2.63 3.67 -5.75
C LEU A 30 -2.18 3.05 -7.05
N ALA A 31 -1.37 3.77 -7.82
CA ALA A 31 -0.83 3.26 -9.08
C ALA A 31 0.51 2.60 -8.79
N VAL A 32 0.61 1.29 -9.07
CA VAL A 32 1.77 0.49 -8.70
C VAL A 32 2.18 -0.40 -9.86
N ARG A 33 3.40 -0.94 -9.78
CA ARG A 33 3.85 -1.91 -10.77
C ARG A 33 3.17 -3.26 -10.53
N PRO A 34 2.99 -4.07 -11.58
CA PRO A 34 2.49 -5.43 -11.41
C PRO A 34 3.46 -6.29 -10.61
N GLY A 35 2.93 -7.29 -9.95
CA GLY A 35 3.73 -8.23 -9.20
C GLY A 35 2.88 -8.98 -8.19
N ALA A 36 3.57 -9.65 -7.28
CA ALA A 36 2.90 -10.43 -6.23
C ALA A 36 2.57 -9.48 -5.07
N TRP A 37 1.35 -8.97 -5.09
CA TRP A 37 0.86 -8.05 -4.06
C TRP A 37 0.15 -8.80 -2.96
N SER A 38 0.32 -8.30 -1.75
CA SER A 38 -0.35 -8.81 -0.55
C SER A 38 -0.72 -7.65 0.34
N VAL A 39 -1.47 -7.91 1.41
CA VAL A 39 -1.88 -6.89 2.35
C VAL A 39 -1.75 -7.42 3.77
N ARG A 40 -1.41 -6.54 4.68
CA ARG A 40 -1.38 -6.83 6.12
C ARG A 40 -1.54 -5.54 6.92
N PRO A 41 -1.79 -5.64 8.23
CA PRO A 41 -1.73 -4.46 9.08
C PRO A 41 -0.32 -3.88 9.13
N TRP A 42 -0.22 -2.62 9.50
CA TRP A 42 1.07 -1.97 9.64
C TRP A 42 1.90 -2.60 10.77
N ARG A 43 3.20 -2.47 10.66
CA ARG A 43 4.13 -2.89 11.72
C ARG A 43 5.02 -1.72 12.07
N ARG A 44 5.52 -1.72 13.30
CA ARG A 44 6.34 -0.62 13.79
C ARG A 44 7.60 -0.40 12.93
N GLU A 45 8.16 -1.47 12.40
CA GLU A 45 9.38 -1.41 11.60
C GLU A 45 9.14 -1.02 10.15
N ASP A 46 7.89 -0.86 9.73
CA ASP A 46 7.57 -0.51 8.35
C ASP A 46 8.10 0.86 7.99
N GLY A 47 8.50 1.00 6.73
CA GLY A 47 8.93 2.27 6.17
C GLY A 47 8.78 2.27 4.68
N LEU A 48 8.81 3.47 4.11
CA LEU A 48 8.72 3.67 2.67
C LEU A 48 9.77 4.70 2.26
N THR A 49 10.32 4.49 1.06
CA THR A 49 11.10 5.51 0.39
C THR A 49 10.22 6.12 -0.69
N LEU A 50 9.58 7.23 -0.38
CA LEU A 50 8.68 7.88 -1.33
C LEU A 50 9.48 8.51 -2.47
N PRO A 51 8.94 8.51 -3.70
CA PRO A 51 9.63 9.14 -4.82
C PRO A 51 9.98 10.59 -4.50
N GLY A 52 11.21 10.98 -4.82
CA GLY A 52 11.69 12.33 -4.54
C GLY A 52 12.15 12.53 -3.10
N SER A 53 11.99 11.54 -2.25
CA SER A 53 12.44 11.60 -0.86
C SER A 53 13.92 11.23 -0.76
N ARG A 54 14.56 11.70 0.31
CA ARG A 54 15.99 11.46 0.50
C ARG A 54 16.33 10.08 1.05
N GLY A 55 15.35 9.26 1.33
CA GLY A 55 15.62 7.95 1.85
C GLY A 55 14.38 7.37 2.50
N ARG A 56 14.60 6.24 3.17
CA ARG A 56 13.52 5.52 3.82
C ARG A 56 13.03 6.29 5.03
N ARG A 57 11.71 6.42 5.15
CA ARG A 57 11.08 7.07 6.28
C ARG A 57 10.18 6.08 7.01
N SER A 58 10.18 6.14 8.33
CA SER A 58 9.33 5.29 9.15
C SER A 58 7.85 5.52 8.82
N LEU A 59 7.11 4.42 8.65
CA LEU A 59 5.66 4.53 8.39
C LEU A 59 4.95 5.16 9.60
N LYS A 60 5.40 4.86 10.80
CA LYS A 60 4.84 5.47 12.00
C LYS A 60 4.88 7.01 11.90
N ARG A 61 6.02 7.55 11.47
CA ARG A 61 6.17 8.99 11.34
C ARG A 61 5.32 9.53 10.18
N LEU A 62 5.28 8.81 9.06
CA LEU A 62 4.47 9.22 7.92
C LEU A 62 2.98 9.27 8.29
N LEU A 63 2.50 8.28 9.01
CA LEU A 63 1.09 8.25 9.45
C LEU A 63 0.80 9.41 10.41
N ALA A 64 1.73 9.71 11.30
CA ALA A 64 1.56 10.85 12.22
C ALA A 64 1.48 12.16 11.44
N GLU A 65 2.32 12.34 10.43
CA GLU A 65 2.31 13.53 9.58
C GLU A 65 1.01 13.68 8.80
N ARG A 66 0.36 12.55 8.46
CA ARG A 66 -0.91 12.55 7.75
C ARG A 66 -2.11 12.67 8.68
N GLY A 67 -1.87 12.83 9.98
CA GLY A 67 -2.95 13.01 10.95
C GLY A 67 -3.64 11.75 11.38
N VAL A 68 -3.01 10.58 11.20
CA VAL A 68 -3.59 9.30 11.63
C VAL A 68 -3.16 9.05 13.08
N PRO A 69 -4.09 9.14 14.05
CA PRO A 69 -3.72 8.92 15.44
C PRO A 69 -3.36 7.46 15.71
N PRO A 70 -2.59 7.19 16.77
CA PRO A 70 -2.13 5.83 17.05
C PRO A 70 -3.25 4.79 17.09
N GLU A 71 -4.40 5.14 17.63
CA GLU A 71 -5.51 4.19 17.78
C GLU A 71 -6.16 3.81 16.46
N GLN A 72 -5.89 4.56 15.37
CA GLN A 72 -6.45 4.26 14.05
C GLN A 72 -5.47 3.55 13.14
N ARG A 73 -4.22 3.38 13.55
CA ARG A 73 -3.18 2.83 12.66
C ARG A 73 -3.42 1.37 12.31
N ASP A 74 -4.00 0.61 13.22
CA ASP A 74 -4.25 -0.81 12.96
C ASP A 74 -5.29 -1.02 11.87
N ALA A 75 -6.10 -0.01 11.56
CA ALA A 75 -7.07 -0.08 10.47
C ALA A 75 -6.46 0.29 9.11
N VAL A 76 -5.21 0.71 9.07
CA VAL A 76 -4.55 1.12 7.82
C VAL A 76 -3.91 -0.11 7.18
N PRO A 77 -4.31 -0.47 5.95
CA PRO A 77 -3.68 -1.60 5.28
C PRO A 77 -2.31 -1.20 4.74
N VAL A 78 -1.36 -2.11 4.82
CA VAL A 78 -0.05 -1.97 4.18
C VAL A 78 0.00 -2.94 3.02
N PHE A 79 0.12 -2.42 1.81
CA PHE A 79 0.24 -3.25 0.62
C PHE A 79 1.70 -3.58 0.39
N CYS A 80 1.99 -4.86 0.23
CA CYS A 80 3.36 -5.36 0.09
C CYS A 80 3.58 -5.91 -1.30
N LEU A 81 4.74 -5.63 -1.87
CA LEU A 81 5.18 -6.21 -3.14
C LEU A 81 6.32 -7.15 -2.84
N ALA A 82 6.15 -8.42 -3.21
CA ALA A 82 7.14 -9.45 -2.94
C ALA A 82 7.58 -9.47 -1.47
N GLY A 83 6.62 -9.28 -0.56
CA GLY A 83 6.86 -9.35 0.87
C GLY A 83 7.39 -8.08 1.52
N GLN A 84 7.60 -7.01 0.75
CA GLN A 84 8.11 -5.75 1.28
C GLN A 84 7.01 -4.68 1.28
N ALA A 85 6.87 -3.93 2.38
CA ALA A 85 5.93 -2.82 2.44
C ALA A 85 6.21 -1.87 1.28
N ALA A 86 5.19 -1.57 0.48
CA ALA A 86 5.39 -0.87 -0.77
C ALA A 86 4.36 0.22 -1.06
N ALA A 87 3.17 0.16 -0.47
CA ALA A 87 2.15 1.18 -0.74
C ALA A 87 1.19 1.26 0.44
N VAL A 88 0.81 2.47 0.79
CA VAL A 88 -0.11 2.71 1.92
C VAL A 88 -1.08 3.80 1.51
N PRO A 89 -2.41 3.55 1.61
CA PRO A 89 -3.40 4.56 1.24
C PRO A 89 -3.20 5.85 2.05
N GLY A 90 -3.32 6.98 1.37
CA GLY A 90 -3.14 8.28 2.01
C GLY A 90 -1.71 8.67 2.28
N VAL A 91 -0.75 7.77 2.07
CA VAL A 91 0.67 8.03 2.29
C VAL A 91 1.42 8.04 0.97
N GLY A 92 1.34 6.96 0.21
CA GLY A 92 2.00 6.91 -1.08
C GLY A 92 2.56 5.55 -1.44
N VAL A 93 3.35 5.52 -2.50
CA VAL A 93 3.93 4.32 -3.07
C VAL A 93 5.44 4.40 -2.96
N ASP A 94 6.06 3.32 -2.46
CA ASP A 94 7.51 3.24 -2.37
C ASP A 94 8.14 3.35 -3.77
N ALA A 95 9.30 3.99 -3.85
CA ALA A 95 9.97 4.19 -5.13
C ALA A 95 10.22 2.87 -5.88
N SER A 96 10.41 1.76 -5.15
CA SER A 96 10.63 0.45 -5.76
C SER A 96 9.37 -0.14 -6.39
N ALA A 97 8.20 0.43 -6.11
CA ALA A 97 6.92 -0.13 -6.54
C ALA A 97 6.13 0.79 -7.47
N VAL A 98 6.68 1.95 -7.84
CA VAL A 98 6.02 2.81 -8.82
C VAL A 98 6.05 2.14 -10.19
N PRO A 99 5.05 2.40 -11.04
CA PRO A 99 5.04 1.82 -12.38
C PRO A 99 6.27 2.26 -13.17
N GLU A 100 6.87 1.32 -13.88
CA GLU A 100 8.01 1.63 -14.74
C GLU A 100 7.57 2.15 -16.10
N GLN A 101 6.39 1.72 -16.55
CA GLN A 101 5.85 2.09 -17.86
C GLN A 101 4.36 2.40 -17.70
N PRO A 102 3.85 3.44 -18.38
CA PRO A 102 2.44 3.83 -18.22
C PRO A 102 1.45 2.73 -18.56
N GLY A 103 1.76 1.88 -19.55
CA GLY A 103 0.87 0.82 -19.98
C GLY A 103 0.92 -0.44 -19.14
N ASN A 104 1.74 -0.47 -18.08
CA ASN A 104 1.92 -1.66 -17.26
C ASN A 104 1.76 -1.27 -15.78
N THR A 105 0.54 -0.90 -15.44
CA THR A 105 0.21 -0.36 -14.13
C THR A 105 -0.96 -1.12 -13.55
N ILE A 106 -0.88 -1.42 -12.26
CA ILE A 106 -1.99 -1.94 -11.48
C ILE A 106 -2.47 -0.84 -10.54
N TYR A 107 -3.77 -0.77 -10.35
CA TYR A 107 -4.39 0.22 -9.47
C TYR A 107 -4.98 -0.50 -8.28
N ILE A 108 -4.56 -0.09 -7.07
CA ILE A 108 -5.06 -0.66 -5.82
C ILE A 108 -6.03 0.35 -5.23
N GLN A 109 -7.28 -0.08 -5.09
CA GLN A 109 -8.36 0.76 -4.57
C GLN A 109 -8.90 0.17 -3.30
N LEU A 110 -9.04 1.01 -2.27
CA LEU A 110 -9.62 0.61 -0.98
C LEU A 110 -11.01 1.23 -0.88
N PHE A 111 -11.98 0.42 -0.51
CA PHE A 111 -13.38 0.87 -0.34
C PHE A 111 -13.79 0.99 1.11
#